data_5e306fc92113bf8b12330fdac6959c1b
#
_entry.id   5e306fc92113bf8b12330fdac6959c1b
#
_cell.length_a   1.000
_cell.length_b   1.000
_cell.length_c   1.000
_cell.angle_alpha   90.00
_cell.angle_beta   90.00
_cell.angle_gamma   90.00
#
_symmetry.space_group_name_H-M   'P 1'
#
loop_
_entity.id
_entity.type
_entity.pdbx_description
1 polymer ?
#
loop_
_entity_poly.entity_id
_entity_poly.type
_entity_poly.pdbx_seq_one_letter_code
_entity_poly.pdbx_strand_id
1 'polypeptide(L)'
;MVSDKRLGYLEGLVPELGSRGLVARLVRSRSGPAFLRVVNPDAASLSENVTCAPAPDAASGEVADYYWWSWGERMHRADEPHEAARKVAHVLQPSPGH
;
A
#
# COMPACT_ATOMS: atom_id res chain seq x y z
N MET A 1 -10.59 -19.87 -12.40
CA MET A 1 -10.62 -19.01 -11.23
C MET A 1 -9.34 -18.22 -11.06
N VAL A 2 -9.47 -16.98 -10.89
CA VAL A 2 -8.33 -16.12 -10.75
C VAL A 2 -7.88 -16.12 -9.31
N SER A 3 -6.66 -16.47 -9.10
CA SER A 3 -6.05 -16.33 -7.81
C SER A 3 -5.82 -14.85 -7.53
N ASP A 4 -6.33 -14.35 -6.44
CA ASP A 4 -6.17 -12.96 -6.14
C ASP A 4 -4.97 -12.72 -5.25
N LYS A 5 -3.82 -12.95 -5.82
CA LYS A 5 -2.54 -12.72 -5.21
C LYS A 5 -2.40 -11.28 -4.72
N ARG A 6 -2.90 -10.35 -5.52
CA ARG A 6 -2.80 -8.94 -5.20
C ARG A 6 -3.60 -8.58 -3.97
N LEU A 7 -4.77 -9.23 -3.83
CA LEU A 7 -5.57 -9.03 -2.62
C LEU A 7 -4.81 -9.49 -1.39
N GLY A 8 -4.14 -10.64 -1.49
CA GLY A 8 -3.33 -11.15 -0.41
C GLY A 8 -2.18 -10.22 -0.04
N TYR A 9 -1.57 -9.59 -1.04
CA TYR A 9 -0.50 -8.62 -0.78
C TYR A 9 -1.06 -7.38 -0.07
N LEU A 10 -2.22 -6.90 -0.48
CA LEU A 10 -2.84 -5.75 0.21
C LEU A 10 -3.20 -6.11 1.65
N GLU A 11 -3.76 -7.30 1.84
CA GLU A 11 -4.11 -7.76 3.19
C GLU A 11 -2.87 -7.91 4.06
N GLY A 12 -1.77 -8.35 3.49
CA GLY A 12 -0.51 -8.50 4.22
C GLY A 12 0.08 -7.18 4.69
N LEU A 13 -0.30 -6.09 4.04
CA LEU A 13 0.17 -4.77 4.42
C LEU A 13 -0.56 -4.24 5.66
N VAL A 14 -1.79 -4.71 5.90
CA VAL A 14 -2.61 -4.20 6.99
C VAL A 14 -1.95 -4.31 8.36
N PRO A 15 -1.46 -5.49 8.80
CA PRO A 15 -0.83 -5.57 10.12
C PRO A 15 0.46 -4.77 10.21
N GLU A 16 1.18 -4.65 9.11
CA GLU A 16 2.40 -3.85 9.11
C GLU A 16 2.10 -2.37 9.31
N LEU A 17 1.03 -1.88 8.70
CA LEU A 17 0.60 -0.51 8.89
C LEU A 17 0.06 -0.30 10.30
N GLY A 18 -0.69 -1.28 10.81
CA GLY A 18 -1.22 -1.21 12.16
C GLY A 18 -0.14 -1.11 13.22
N SER A 19 0.96 -1.82 13.03
CA SER A 19 2.09 -1.78 13.96
C SER A 19 2.78 -0.41 13.97
N ARG A 20 2.48 0.41 12.99
CA ARG A 20 3.03 1.77 12.91
C ARG A 20 2.00 2.83 13.28
N GLY A 21 0.87 2.40 13.85
CA GLY A 21 -0.15 3.32 14.33
C GLY A 21 -1.11 3.82 13.25
N LEU A 22 -1.11 3.21 12.09
CA LEU A 22 -2.02 3.60 11.01
C LEU A 22 -3.20 2.65 10.96
N VAL A 23 -4.33 3.16 10.46
CA VAL A 23 -5.53 2.37 10.25
C VAL A 23 -5.64 2.06 8.77
N ALA A 24 -5.77 0.80 8.42
CA ALA A 24 -5.86 0.38 7.04
C ALA A 24 -7.10 -0.49 6.84
N ARG A 25 -7.82 -0.26 5.75
CA ARG A 25 -9.01 -0.99 5.38
C ARG A 25 -8.95 -1.40 3.93
N LEU A 26 -9.26 -2.65 3.68
CA LEU A 26 -9.36 -3.13 2.31
C LEU A 26 -10.71 -2.70 1.74
N VAL A 27 -10.68 -2.03 0.60
CA VAL A 27 -11.88 -1.60 -0.10
C VAL A 27 -11.98 -2.38 -1.39
N ARG A 28 -13.10 -3.06 -1.57
CA ARG A 28 -13.35 -3.86 -2.76
C ARG A 28 -14.51 -3.26 -3.52
N SER A 29 -14.33 -3.17 -4.83
CA SER A 29 -15.32 -2.58 -5.70
C SER A 29 -15.76 -3.61 -6.72
N ARG A 30 -16.99 -3.51 -7.18
CA ARG A 30 -17.49 -4.40 -8.21
C ARG A 30 -16.86 -4.15 -9.56
N SER A 31 -16.46 -2.94 -9.81
CA SER A 31 -16.03 -2.54 -11.16
C SER A 31 -14.59 -2.11 -11.22
N GLY A 32 -13.85 -2.21 -10.14
CA GLY A 32 -12.46 -1.78 -10.16
C GLY A 32 -11.59 -2.64 -9.29
N PRO A 33 -10.29 -2.42 -9.33
CA PRO A 33 -9.39 -3.17 -8.48
C PRO A 33 -9.61 -2.82 -7.02
N ALA A 34 -9.33 -3.80 -6.15
CA ALA A 34 -9.32 -3.54 -4.72
C ALA A 34 -8.18 -2.61 -4.37
N PHE A 35 -8.35 -1.84 -3.34
CA PHE A 35 -7.28 -0.99 -2.84
C PHE A 35 -7.35 -0.93 -1.32
N LEU A 36 -6.27 -0.46 -0.73
CA LEU A 36 -6.17 -0.32 0.70
C LEU A 36 -6.27 1.16 1.05
N ARG A 37 -7.24 1.51 1.86
CA ARG A 37 -7.35 2.87 2.34
C ARG A 37 -6.63 2.98 3.66
N VAL A 38 -5.66 3.87 3.73
CA VAL A 38 -4.82 4.04 4.91
C VAL A 38 -5.03 5.44 5.46
N VAL A 39 -5.26 5.53 6.76
CA VAL A 39 -5.53 6.80 7.42
C VAL A 39 -4.65 6.90 8.66
N ASN A 40 -4.10 8.08 8.89
CA ASN A 40 -3.45 8.37 10.15
C ASN A 40 -4.53 8.80 11.15
N PRO A 41 -4.82 8.03 12.19
CA PRO A 41 -5.92 8.37 13.10
C PRO A 41 -5.69 9.64 13.90
N ASP A 42 -4.44 10.05 14.03
CA ASP A 42 -4.11 11.30 14.74
C ASP A 42 -4.18 12.52 13.84
N ALA A 43 -4.29 12.30 12.55
CA ALA A 43 -4.38 13.38 11.57
C ALA A 43 -5.16 12.85 10.37
N ALA A 44 -6.47 12.78 10.50
CA ALA A 44 -7.32 12.08 9.55
C ALA A 44 -7.29 12.66 8.13
N SER A 45 -6.82 13.89 7.97
CA SER A 45 -6.62 14.44 6.63
C SER A 45 -5.43 13.79 5.92
N LEU A 46 -4.57 13.12 6.65
CA LEU A 46 -3.45 12.38 6.06
C LEU A 46 -3.91 10.96 5.78
N SER A 47 -4.31 10.74 4.55
CA SER A 47 -4.79 9.44 4.11
C SER A 47 -4.26 9.14 2.72
N GLU A 48 -4.25 7.86 2.36
CA GLU A 48 -3.74 7.43 1.08
C GLU A 48 -4.43 6.14 0.65
N ASN A 49 -4.55 5.95 -0.64
CA ASN A 49 -5.05 4.71 -1.21
C ASN A 49 -3.88 3.97 -1.85
N VAL A 50 -3.70 2.71 -1.48
CA VAL A 50 -2.62 1.89 -1.98
C VAL A 50 -3.21 0.79 -2.84
N THR A 51 -2.68 0.61 -4.04
CA THR A 51 -3.07 -0.48 -4.93
C THR A 51 -1.91 -1.44 -5.10
N CYS A 52 -2.19 -2.59 -5.68
CA CYS A 52 -1.16 -3.57 -6.00
C CYS A 52 -1.31 -3.98 -7.46
N ALA A 53 -0.25 -3.90 -8.23
CA ALA A 53 -0.28 -4.21 -9.65
C ALA A 53 1.11 -4.64 -10.13
N PRO A 54 1.16 -5.43 -11.21
CA PRO A 54 2.43 -5.90 -11.73
C PRO A 54 3.19 -4.82 -12.49
N ALA A 55 4.51 -4.91 -12.45
CA ALA A 55 5.37 -4.04 -13.23
C ALA A 55 6.71 -4.73 -13.43
N PRO A 56 7.48 -4.36 -14.47
CA PRO A 56 8.81 -4.92 -14.65
C PRO A 56 9.74 -4.49 -13.54
N ASP A 57 10.53 -5.44 -13.05
CA ASP A 57 11.58 -5.16 -12.08
C ASP A 57 12.74 -4.48 -12.81
N ALA A 58 13.23 -3.37 -12.26
CA ALA A 58 14.26 -2.59 -12.92
C ALA A 58 15.59 -3.35 -13.06
N ALA A 59 15.87 -4.25 -12.14
CA ALA A 59 17.12 -4.98 -12.15
C ALA A 59 17.08 -6.20 -13.07
N SER A 60 15.97 -6.95 -13.05
CA SER A 60 15.88 -8.21 -13.77
C SER A 60 15.04 -8.14 -15.04
N GLY A 61 14.18 -7.15 -15.15
CA GLY A 61 13.21 -7.05 -16.23
C GLY A 61 12.04 -8.00 -16.10
N GLU A 62 12.04 -8.85 -15.10
CA GLU A 62 10.94 -9.78 -14.87
C GLU A 62 9.78 -9.04 -14.20
N VAL A 63 8.56 -9.48 -14.51
CA VAL A 63 7.38 -8.86 -13.94
C VAL A 63 7.19 -9.34 -12.50
N ALA A 64 6.98 -8.39 -11.61
CA ALA A 64 6.69 -8.66 -10.21
C ALA A 64 5.55 -7.77 -9.77
N ASP A 65 4.94 -8.11 -8.65
CA ASP A 65 3.87 -7.27 -8.11
C ASP A 65 4.47 -6.20 -7.21
N TYR A 66 3.88 -5.00 -7.30
CA TYR A 66 4.32 -3.84 -6.52
C TYR A 66 3.11 -3.17 -5.89
N TYR A 67 3.33 -2.51 -4.77
CA TYR A 67 2.38 -1.55 -4.24
C TYR A 67 2.56 -0.22 -4.98
N TRP A 68 1.47 0.52 -5.14
CA TRP A 68 1.46 1.78 -5.88
C TRP A 68 0.75 2.86 -5.06
N TRP A 69 1.28 4.06 -5.16
CA TRP A 69 0.63 5.23 -4.59
C TRP A 69 -0.58 5.62 -5.43
N SER A 70 -1.50 6.39 -4.84
CA SER A 70 -2.70 6.82 -5.57
C SER A 70 -2.39 7.73 -6.75
N TRP A 71 -1.26 8.39 -6.72
CA TRP A 71 -0.86 9.25 -7.85
C TRP A 71 -0.13 8.48 -8.95
N GLY A 72 -0.10 7.17 -8.88
CA GLY A 72 0.41 6.34 -9.96
C GLY A 72 1.90 6.03 -9.91
N GLU A 73 2.55 6.41 -8.85
CA GLU A 73 3.97 6.13 -8.70
C GLU A 73 4.19 4.80 -7.99
N ARG A 74 5.20 4.06 -8.43
CA ARG A 74 5.55 2.79 -7.81
C ARG A 74 6.10 3.02 -6.40
N MET A 75 5.62 2.23 -5.46
CA MET A 75 6.04 2.38 -4.08
C MET A 75 7.15 1.41 -3.71
N HIS A 76 6.85 0.12 -3.75
CA HIS A 76 7.79 -0.92 -3.31
C HIS A 76 7.26 -2.27 -3.72
N ARG A 77 8.11 -3.29 -3.71
CA ARG A 77 7.69 -4.65 -4.04
C ARG A 77 6.65 -5.14 -3.05
N ALA A 78 5.64 -5.83 -3.58
CA ALA A 78 4.54 -6.31 -2.76
C ALA A 78 4.94 -7.49 -1.86
N ASP A 79 6.06 -8.13 -2.16
CA ASP A 79 6.56 -9.20 -1.32
C ASP A 79 7.39 -8.70 -0.13
N GLU A 80 7.46 -7.38 0.05
CA GLU A 80 8.15 -6.77 1.18
C GLU A 80 7.24 -5.78 1.89
N PRO A 81 6.17 -6.25 2.52
CA PRO A 81 5.18 -5.36 3.13
C PRO A 81 5.74 -4.52 4.28
N HIS A 82 6.74 -5.03 4.99
CA HIS A 82 7.35 -4.27 6.07
C HIS A 82 7.97 -2.97 5.56
N GLU A 83 8.73 -3.05 4.46
CA GLU A 83 9.36 -1.88 3.87
C GLU A 83 8.34 -0.95 3.23
N ALA A 84 7.31 -1.51 2.60
CA ALA A 84 6.25 -0.71 2.03
C ALA A 84 5.51 0.07 3.12
N ALA A 85 5.22 -0.58 4.25
CA ALA A 85 4.55 0.09 5.36
C ALA A 85 5.39 1.24 5.93
N ARG A 86 6.70 1.06 5.95
CA ARG A 86 7.60 2.12 6.41
C ARG A 86 7.47 3.36 5.52
N LYS A 87 7.38 3.15 4.20
CA LYS A 87 7.22 4.26 3.27
C LYS A 87 5.88 4.96 3.43
N VAL A 88 4.82 4.18 3.61
CA VAL A 88 3.49 4.76 3.82
C VAL A 88 3.45 5.56 5.11
N ALA A 89 4.02 5.02 6.17
CA ALA A 89 4.04 5.72 7.46
C ALA A 89 4.80 7.03 7.36
N HIS A 90 5.88 7.05 6.60
CA HIS A 90 6.65 8.27 6.41
C HIS A 90 5.82 9.37 5.72
N VAL A 91 5.05 8.97 4.70
CA VAL A 91 4.22 9.92 3.95
C VAL A 91 3.05 10.42 4.79
N LEU A 92 2.46 9.56 5.61
CA LEU A 92 1.27 9.91 6.38
C LEU A 92 1.57 10.42 7.78
N GLN A 93 2.85 10.60 8.11
CA GLN A 93 3.18 11.15 9.40
C GLN A 93 3.11 12.68 9.33
N PRO A 94 2.56 13.33 10.36
CA PRO A 94 2.50 14.79 10.36
C PRO A 94 3.90 15.35 10.34
N SER A 95 4.04 16.50 9.71
CA SER A 95 5.32 17.18 9.72
C SER A 95 5.75 17.44 11.14
N PRO A 96 6.99 17.10 11.49
CA PRO A 96 7.44 17.41 12.83
C PRO A 96 7.57 18.88 12.95
N GLY A 97 7.10 19.27 13.92
CA GLY A 97 7.11 20.40 14.24
C GLY A 97 7.68 21.53 13.89
N HIS A 98 7.35 21.99 13.84
CA HIS A 98 7.81 23.21 13.80
C HIS A 98 6.82 24.09 14.11
#